data_3dacd166488595b62de84e764fd6ab3e
#
_entry.id   3dacd166488595b62de84e764fd6ab3e
#
_cell.length_a   1.000
_cell.length_b   1.000
_cell.length_c   1.000
_cell.angle_alpha   90.00
_cell.angle_beta   90.00
_cell.angle_gamma   90.00
#
_symmetry.space_group_name_H-M   'P 1'
#
loop_
_entity.id
_entity.type
_entity.pdbx_description
1 polymer ?
#
loop_
_entity_poly.entity_id
_entity_poly.type
_entity_poly.pdbx_seq_one_letter_code
_entity_poly.pdbx_strand_id
1 'polypeptide(L)'
;MKANSGTFATALLTTVFAAAAWAQELGRVHFQTSCTGQAQEKFDRGLAMVHSFFYPDSIQAFTEAAAADPQCAIAYWGIAISMRPEPARGAASHQRLEERPGGGGKG
;
A
#
# COMPACT_ATOMS: atom_id res chain seq x y z
N MET A 1 42.02 -23.13 28.62
CA MET A 1 41.55 -22.58 27.37
C MET A 1 40.27 -21.79 27.56
N LYS A 2 40.29 -20.54 27.18
CA LYS A 2 39.14 -19.70 27.30
C LYS A 2 38.26 -19.91 26.05
N ALA A 3 37.01 -20.28 26.24
CA ALA A 3 36.08 -20.43 25.15
C ALA A 3 35.69 -19.06 24.56
N ASN A 4 35.73 -18.94 23.26
CA ASN A 4 35.32 -17.73 22.56
C ASN A 4 33.79 -17.65 22.41
N SER A 5 33.05 -17.88 23.48
CA SER A 5 31.59 -17.87 23.46
C SER A 5 30.98 -16.52 23.12
N GLY A 6 31.74 -15.43 23.33
CA GLY A 6 31.29 -14.07 22.97
C GLY A 6 31.22 -13.79 21.47
N THR A 7 32.02 -14.51 20.67
CA THR A 7 32.09 -14.29 19.21
C THR A 7 30.87 -14.82 18.49
N PHE A 8 30.25 -15.88 18.97
CA PHE A 8 29.05 -16.47 18.39
C PHE A 8 27.79 -15.65 18.65
N ALA A 9 27.71 -15.01 19.84
CA ALA A 9 26.58 -14.16 20.19
C ALA A 9 26.52 -12.87 19.33
N THR A 10 27.69 -12.32 18.97
CA THR A 10 27.79 -11.12 18.15
C THR A 10 27.40 -11.40 16.68
N ALA A 11 27.75 -12.58 16.17
CA ALA A 11 27.38 -12.97 14.80
C ALA A 11 25.87 -13.18 14.63
N LEU A 12 25.18 -13.70 15.64
CA LEU A 12 23.73 -13.90 15.63
C LEU A 12 22.95 -12.58 15.65
N LEU A 13 23.43 -11.56 16.37
CA LEU A 13 22.79 -10.26 16.42
C LEU A 13 22.87 -9.52 15.08
N THR A 14 23.96 -9.66 14.34
CA THR A 14 24.15 -8.99 13.05
C THR A 14 23.26 -9.57 11.94
N THR A 15 22.95 -10.85 11.99
CA THR A 15 22.08 -11.48 11.00
C THR A 15 20.61 -11.10 11.15
N VAL A 16 20.15 -10.82 12.36
CA VAL A 16 18.75 -10.39 12.59
C VAL A 16 18.51 -8.97 12.06
N PHE A 17 19.50 -8.09 12.16
CA PHE A 17 19.37 -6.72 11.63
C PHE A 17 19.33 -6.65 10.09
N ALA A 18 20.03 -7.55 9.40
CA ALA A 18 20.04 -7.59 7.94
C ALA A 18 18.66 -7.98 7.37
N ALA A 19 17.93 -8.88 8.03
CA ALA A 19 16.61 -9.32 7.57
C ALA A 19 15.53 -8.23 7.66
N ALA A 20 15.63 -7.29 8.61
CA ALA A 20 14.68 -6.20 8.77
C ALA A 20 14.80 -5.12 7.67
N ALA A 21 15.97 -4.97 7.04
CA ALA A 21 16.19 -3.97 6.00
C ALA A 21 15.47 -4.30 4.68
N TRP A 22 15.16 -5.55 4.41
CA TRP A 22 14.52 -6.00 3.17
C TRP A 22 13.01 -5.78 3.14
N ALA A 23 12.38 -5.55 4.30
CA ALA A 23 10.94 -5.37 4.41
C ALA A 23 10.46 -3.96 4.05
N GLN A 24 11.36 -3.00 3.75
CA GLN A 24 11.01 -1.59 3.59
C GLN A 24 11.28 -1.00 2.19
N GLU A 25 11.53 -1.82 1.18
CA GLU A 25 11.69 -1.33 -0.19
C GLU A 25 10.35 -1.07 -0.89
N LEU A 26 9.56 -0.16 -0.33
CA LEU A 26 8.58 0.58 -1.11
C LEU A 26 9.36 1.73 -1.76
N GLY A 27 9.39 1.78 -3.10
CA GLY A 27 10.03 2.86 -3.81
C GLY A 27 9.55 4.22 -3.29
N ARG A 28 10.46 5.19 -3.22
CA ARG A 28 10.10 6.56 -2.84
C ARG A 28 9.50 7.27 -4.05
N VAL A 29 8.26 7.66 -3.93
CA VAL A 29 7.60 8.53 -4.90
C VAL A 29 7.42 9.91 -4.25
N HIS A 30 7.79 10.95 -4.97
CA HIS A 30 7.50 12.32 -4.58
C HIS A 30 6.75 13.01 -5.71
N PHE A 31 5.54 13.44 -5.43
CA PHE A 31 4.74 14.23 -6.34
C PHE A 31 4.33 15.53 -5.64
N GLN A 32 4.88 16.65 -6.11
CA GLN A 32 4.64 17.96 -5.51
C GLN A 32 3.17 18.34 -5.56
N THR A 33 2.60 18.64 -4.40
CA THR A 33 1.21 19.09 -4.28
C THR A 33 1.16 20.42 -3.52
N SER A 34 -0.03 21.02 -3.42
CA SER A 34 -0.28 22.19 -2.58
C SER A 34 -0.65 21.83 -1.15
N CYS A 35 -0.59 20.56 -0.78
CA CYS A 35 -0.92 20.10 0.57
C CYS A 35 0.14 20.50 1.60
N THR A 36 -0.23 20.57 2.88
CA THR A 36 0.72 20.80 3.98
C THR A 36 1.79 19.71 4.00
N GLY A 37 2.97 20.01 4.61
CA GLY A 37 4.09 19.07 4.63
C GLY A 37 3.74 17.68 5.14
N GLN A 38 2.93 17.59 6.21
CA GLN A 38 2.49 16.34 6.78
C GLN A 38 1.52 15.58 5.86
N ALA A 39 0.59 16.28 5.24
CA ALA A 39 -0.31 15.70 4.25
C ALA A 39 0.45 15.26 2.99
N GLN A 40 1.46 16.01 2.59
CA GLN A 40 2.32 15.69 1.44
C GLN A 40 3.04 14.34 1.65
N GLU A 41 3.61 14.11 2.82
CA GLU A 41 4.28 12.83 3.13
C GLU A 41 3.33 11.64 3.04
N LYS A 42 2.14 11.80 3.58
CA LYS A 42 1.10 10.76 3.55
C LYS A 42 0.59 10.52 2.13
N PHE A 43 0.45 11.58 1.35
CA PHE A 43 0.08 11.48 -0.07
C PHE A 43 1.15 10.73 -0.87
N ASP A 44 2.42 11.09 -0.73
CA ASP A 44 3.53 10.42 -1.42
C ASP A 44 3.58 8.92 -1.07
N ARG A 45 3.34 8.58 0.19
CA ARG A 45 3.23 7.19 0.63
C ARG A 45 2.07 6.46 -0.04
N GLY A 46 0.89 7.08 -0.08
CA GLY A 46 -0.28 6.53 -0.76
C GLY A 46 -0.02 6.27 -2.23
N LEU A 47 0.64 7.20 -2.89
CA LEU A 47 1.00 7.09 -4.30
C LEU A 47 1.98 5.94 -4.56
N ALA A 48 3.00 5.77 -3.70
CA ALA A 48 3.92 4.64 -3.77
C ALA A 48 3.19 3.30 -3.63
N MET A 49 2.19 3.23 -2.75
CA MET A 49 1.38 2.03 -2.57
C MET A 49 0.49 1.72 -3.77
N VAL A 50 -0.07 2.75 -4.43
CA VAL A 50 -0.81 2.57 -5.69
C VAL A 50 0.09 1.96 -6.76
N HIS A 51 1.31 2.46 -6.90
CA HIS A 51 2.28 1.92 -7.86
C HIS A 51 2.70 0.47 -7.55
N SER A 52 2.57 0.07 -6.30
CA SER A 52 2.86 -1.30 -5.84
C SER A 52 1.61 -2.19 -5.74
N PHE A 53 0.47 -1.70 -6.20
CA PHE A 53 -0.83 -2.40 -6.16
C PHE A 53 -1.36 -2.70 -4.74
N PHE A 54 -0.87 -2.01 -3.72
CA PHE A 54 -1.37 -2.10 -2.33
C PHE A 54 -2.53 -1.12 -2.12
N TYR A 55 -3.65 -1.36 -2.78
CA TYR A 55 -4.79 -0.45 -2.79
C TYR A 55 -5.43 -0.20 -1.41
N PRO A 56 -5.66 -1.19 -0.54
CA PRO A 56 -6.21 -0.92 0.79
C PRO A 56 -5.32 0.02 1.62
N ASP A 57 -4.01 -0.20 1.57
CA ASP A 57 -3.04 0.62 2.30
C ASP A 57 -2.91 2.01 1.68
N SER A 58 -3.06 2.13 0.36
CA SER A 58 -3.06 3.43 -0.32
C SER A 58 -4.29 4.25 0.07
N ILE A 59 -5.47 3.64 0.16
CA ILE A 59 -6.69 4.31 0.62
C ILE A 59 -6.50 4.86 2.03
N GLN A 60 -5.91 4.07 2.92
CA GLN A 60 -5.61 4.52 4.28
C GLN A 60 -4.66 5.72 4.28
N ALA A 61 -3.56 5.65 3.53
CA ALA A 61 -2.58 6.73 3.47
C ALA A 61 -3.17 8.02 2.89
N PHE A 62 -3.98 7.95 1.84
CA PHE A 62 -4.68 9.11 1.30
C PHE A 62 -5.73 9.66 2.25
N THR A 63 -6.44 8.80 2.98
CA THR A 63 -7.40 9.22 4.01
C THR A 63 -6.69 9.97 5.14
N GLU A 64 -5.54 9.51 5.57
CA GLU A 64 -4.71 10.19 6.54
C GLU A 64 -4.19 11.53 6.02
N ALA A 65 -3.84 11.63 4.74
CA ALA A 65 -3.46 12.89 4.11
C ALA A 65 -4.63 13.89 4.11
N ALA A 66 -5.83 13.45 3.75
CA ALA A 66 -7.03 14.29 3.78
C ALA A 66 -7.40 14.73 5.21
N ALA A 67 -7.17 13.88 6.21
CA ALA A 67 -7.39 14.23 7.62
C ALA A 67 -6.36 15.24 8.12
N ALA A 68 -5.11 15.13 7.70
CA ALA A 68 -4.04 16.08 8.06
C ALA A 68 -4.25 17.46 7.42
N ASP A 69 -4.79 17.49 6.21
CA ASP A 69 -5.13 18.71 5.49
C ASP A 69 -6.42 18.50 4.69
N PRO A 70 -7.58 18.93 5.23
CA PRO A 70 -8.88 18.79 4.54
C PRO A 70 -8.97 19.50 3.18
N GLN A 71 -8.09 20.46 2.91
CA GLN A 71 -8.01 21.16 1.63
C GLN A 71 -7.07 20.50 0.63
N CYS A 72 -6.45 19.40 1.01
CA CYS A 72 -5.63 18.59 0.13
C CYS A 72 -6.52 17.80 -0.87
N ALA A 73 -7.02 18.48 -1.87
CA ALA A 73 -7.99 17.91 -2.83
C ALA A 73 -7.47 16.67 -3.54
N ILE A 74 -6.16 16.62 -3.82
CA ILE A 74 -5.56 15.49 -4.51
C ILE A 74 -5.57 14.20 -3.66
N ALA A 75 -5.66 14.30 -2.33
CA ALA A 75 -5.81 13.14 -1.47
C ALA A 75 -7.15 12.42 -1.72
N TYR A 76 -8.22 13.16 -1.93
CA TYR A 76 -9.53 12.60 -2.28
C TYR A 76 -9.52 11.92 -3.65
N TRP A 77 -8.81 12.51 -4.61
CA TRP A 77 -8.55 11.85 -5.89
C TRP A 77 -7.80 10.53 -5.70
N GLY A 78 -6.78 10.51 -4.85
CA GLY A 78 -6.03 9.30 -4.51
C GLY A 78 -6.91 8.20 -3.94
N ILE A 79 -7.83 8.53 -3.05
CA ILE A 79 -8.82 7.58 -2.51
C ILE A 79 -9.67 7.01 -3.66
N ALA A 80 -10.20 7.89 -4.50
CA ALA A 80 -11.08 7.49 -5.60
C ALA A 80 -10.40 6.53 -6.58
N ILE A 81 -9.17 6.82 -6.99
CA ILE A 81 -8.44 5.94 -7.92
C ILE A 81 -8.07 4.59 -7.29
N SER A 82 -7.84 4.57 -5.98
CA SER A 82 -7.53 3.34 -5.25
C SER A 82 -8.77 2.45 -5.08
N MET A 83 -9.94 3.02 -5.13
CA MET A 83 -11.21 2.29 -5.06
C MET A 83 -11.66 1.72 -6.41
N ARG A 84 -10.99 2.08 -7.51
CA ARG A 84 -11.36 1.58 -8.82
C ARG A 84 -11.23 0.06 -8.86
N PRO A 85 -12.25 -0.67 -9.38
CA PRO A 85 -12.11 -2.10 -9.59
C PRO A 85 -11.00 -2.34 -10.62
N GLU A 86 -10.10 -3.25 -10.30
CA GLU A 86 -9.12 -3.73 -11.28
C GLU A 86 -9.85 -4.32 -12.49
N PRO A 87 -9.39 -4.03 -13.71
CA PRO A 87 -9.98 -4.63 -14.91
C PRO A 87 -10.08 -6.15 -14.84
N ALA A 88 -9.07 -6.81 -14.29
CA ALA A 88 -9.06 -8.25 -14.10
C ALA A 88 -10.11 -8.74 -13.10
N ARG A 89 -10.30 -7.99 -12.00
CA ARG A 89 -11.35 -8.30 -11.00
C ARG A 89 -12.74 -7.99 -11.55
N GLY A 90 -12.87 -6.93 -12.30
CA GLY A 90 -14.12 -6.58 -12.98
C GLY A 90 -14.55 -7.67 -13.96
N ALA A 91 -13.63 -8.13 -14.79
CA ALA A 91 -13.89 -9.23 -15.72
C ALA A 91 -14.28 -10.52 -14.98
N ALA A 92 -13.57 -10.88 -13.92
CA ALA A 92 -13.87 -12.07 -13.13
C ALA A 92 -15.25 -11.97 -12.43
N SER A 93 -15.64 -10.79 -11.97
CA SER A 93 -16.95 -10.59 -11.37
C SER A 93 -18.09 -10.68 -12.39
N HIS A 94 -17.89 -10.17 -13.60
CA HIS A 94 -18.84 -10.29 -14.70
C HIS A 94 -19.01 -11.75 -15.12
N GLN A 95 -17.94 -12.48 -15.32
CA GLN A 95 -17.98 -13.91 -15.63
C GLN A 95 -18.72 -14.70 -14.55
N ARG A 96 -18.48 -14.38 -13.28
CA ARG A 96 -19.14 -15.06 -12.17
C ARG A 96 -20.66 -14.80 -12.14
N LEU A 97 -21.09 -13.63 -12.55
CA LEU A 97 -22.51 -13.30 -12.65
C LEU A 97 -23.18 -14.03 -13.82
N GLU A 98 -22.49 -14.18 -14.94
CA GLU A 98 -22.97 -14.92 -16.10
C GLU A 98 -23.06 -16.43 -15.84
N GLU A 99 -22.13 -16.98 -15.09
CA GLU A 99 -22.08 -18.39 -14.74
C GLU A 99 -23.05 -18.78 -13.62
N ARG A 100 -23.78 -17.85 -13.05
CA ARG A 100 -24.70 -18.09 -11.96
C ARG A 100 -25.92 -18.90 -12.45
N PRO A 101 -26.03 -20.18 -12.10
CA PRO A 101 -27.13 -20.99 -12.59
C PRO A 101 -28.47 -20.49 -12.02
N GLY A 102 -29.43 -20.29 -12.88
CA GLY A 102 -30.76 -19.83 -12.51
C GLY A 102 -30.87 -18.35 -12.20
N GLY A 103 -29.78 -17.58 -12.32
CA GLY A 103 -29.79 -16.16 -12.08
C GLY A 103 -30.62 -15.41 -13.10
N GLY A 104 -31.81 -15.05 -12.79
CA GLY A 104 -32.65 -14.15 -13.57
C GLY A 104 -33.05 -14.59 -14.96
N GLY A 105 -32.54 -15.70 -15.45
CA GLY A 105 -32.88 -16.21 -16.77
C GLY A 105 -34.26 -16.79 -16.90
N LYS A 106 -34.98 -16.86 -15.81
CA LYS A 106 -36.31 -17.41 -15.74
C LYS A 106 -37.36 -16.31 -15.69
N GLY A 107 -37.61 -15.80 -16.81
CA GLY A 107 -38.80 -14.99 -16.95
C GLY A 107 -40.04 -15.83 -16.93
#